data_6b027599fdeb8acf7e4cb43cc80e0e15
#
_entry.id   6b027599fdeb8acf7e4cb43cc80e0e15
#
_cell.length_a   1.000
_cell.length_b   1.000
_cell.length_c   1.000
_cell.angle_alpha   90.00
_cell.angle_beta   90.00
_cell.angle_gamma   90.00
#
_symmetry.space_group_name_H-M   'P 1'
#
loop_
_entity.id
_entity.type
_entity.pdbx_description
1 polymer ?
#
loop_
_entity_poly.entity_id
_entity_poly.type
_entity_poly.pdbx_seq_one_letter_code
_entity_poly.pdbx_strand_id
1 'polypeptide(L)'
;VFVAMTEDGKLARGFETLYTEMEKVRRYGFTQGEFERAQENLMRQAERSYANRNDRRNNEFVQTYLNNYQKNQPMPDAETEWQLDSMLIKMLNVDAVNAFAKQTILPTNQVIVINAPEKEGVATPTAEEILAIRDKVAASEVTAYEDNVVKEPLIAEGTVLKGSPVKKTVEDKQLGTTEWTL
;
A
#
# COMPACT_ATOMS: atom_id res chain seq x y z
N VAL A 1 -8.06 -3.48 7.60
CA VAL A 1 -8.52 -2.08 7.69
C VAL A 1 -8.53 -1.49 6.30
N PHE A 2 -9.62 -0.82 5.91
CA PHE A 2 -9.73 -0.04 4.67
C PHE A 2 -9.72 1.44 5.05
N VAL A 3 -8.96 2.25 4.33
CA VAL A 3 -8.80 3.69 4.63
C VAL A 3 -8.89 4.48 3.33
N ALA A 4 -9.62 5.60 3.36
CA ALA A 4 -9.62 6.59 2.30
C ALA A 4 -9.36 7.97 2.88
N MET A 5 -8.53 8.74 2.21
CA MET A 5 -8.34 10.17 2.46
C MET A 5 -9.10 10.95 1.40
N THR A 6 -9.85 11.96 1.83
CA THR A 6 -10.68 12.78 0.94
C THR A 6 -10.40 14.24 1.15
N GLU A 7 -10.75 15.04 0.17
CA GLU A 7 -10.82 16.50 0.33
C GLU A 7 -11.98 16.89 1.26
N ASP A 8 -11.86 18.06 1.86
CA ASP A 8 -12.90 18.64 2.71
C ASP A 8 -14.25 18.65 1.97
N GLY A 9 -15.31 18.25 2.66
CA GLY A 9 -16.67 18.20 2.11
C GLY A 9 -16.97 17.02 1.18
N LYS A 10 -15.99 16.12 0.91
CA LYS A 10 -16.18 14.95 0.03
C LYS A 10 -16.23 13.62 0.78
N LEU A 11 -16.40 13.63 2.10
CA LEU A 11 -16.36 12.43 2.95
C LEU A 11 -17.40 11.37 2.54
N ALA A 12 -18.64 11.77 2.25
CA ALA A 12 -19.69 10.84 1.82
C ALA A 12 -19.32 10.12 0.53
N ARG A 13 -18.80 10.85 -0.47
CA ARG A 13 -18.33 10.28 -1.73
C ARG A 13 -17.11 9.37 -1.51
N GLY A 14 -16.18 9.81 -0.67
CA GLY A 14 -15.00 9.00 -0.33
C GLY A 14 -15.37 7.69 0.34
N PHE A 15 -16.33 7.73 1.26
CA PHE A 15 -16.85 6.52 1.88
C PHE A 15 -17.59 5.60 0.90
N GLU A 16 -18.42 6.15 0.03
CA GLU A 16 -19.12 5.39 -1.03
C GLU A 16 -18.10 4.65 -1.93
N THR A 17 -17.05 5.35 -2.37
CA THR A 17 -16.00 4.77 -3.19
C THR A 17 -15.25 3.68 -2.43
N LEU A 18 -14.81 3.96 -1.20
CA LEU A 18 -14.09 2.99 -0.37
C LEU A 18 -14.92 1.71 -0.15
N TYR A 19 -16.20 1.88 0.19
CA TYR A 19 -17.08 0.75 0.45
C TYR A 19 -17.39 -0.04 -0.83
N THR A 20 -17.46 0.64 -1.97
CA THR A 20 -17.60 0.00 -3.29
C THR A 20 -16.39 -0.87 -3.61
N GLU A 21 -15.18 -0.36 -3.41
CA GLU A 21 -13.96 -1.15 -3.64
C GLU A 21 -13.85 -2.33 -2.66
N MET A 22 -14.24 -2.14 -1.40
CA MET A 22 -14.30 -3.24 -0.43
C MET A 22 -15.30 -4.32 -0.87
N GLU A 23 -16.48 -3.94 -1.39
CA GLU A 23 -17.48 -4.88 -1.92
C GLU A 23 -16.98 -5.63 -3.15
N LYS A 24 -16.21 -4.99 -4.02
CA LYS A 24 -15.56 -5.66 -5.15
C LYS A 24 -14.62 -6.76 -4.66
N VAL A 25 -13.74 -6.44 -3.71
CA VAL A 25 -12.82 -7.43 -3.13
C VAL A 25 -13.59 -8.56 -2.44
N ARG A 26 -14.63 -8.24 -1.67
CA ARG A 26 -15.45 -9.23 -0.99
C ARG A 26 -16.13 -10.21 -1.95
N ARG A 27 -16.65 -9.71 -3.09
CA ARG A 27 -17.41 -10.52 -4.05
C ARG A 27 -16.52 -11.25 -5.05
N TYR A 28 -15.48 -10.60 -5.54
CA TYR A 28 -14.66 -11.09 -6.65
C TYR A 28 -13.22 -11.44 -6.25
N GLY A 29 -12.74 -10.95 -5.11
CA GLY A 29 -11.36 -11.11 -4.70
C GLY A 29 -10.40 -10.17 -5.42
N PHE A 30 -9.12 -10.40 -5.22
CA PHE A 30 -8.03 -9.73 -5.93
C PHE A 30 -7.69 -10.48 -7.22
N THR A 31 -7.23 -9.75 -8.22
CA THR A 31 -6.72 -10.31 -9.46
C THR A 31 -5.31 -10.88 -9.29
N GLN A 32 -4.90 -11.73 -10.22
CA GLN A 32 -3.52 -12.26 -10.24
C GLN A 32 -2.48 -11.13 -10.35
N GLY A 33 -2.75 -10.11 -11.18
CA GLY A 33 -1.83 -8.98 -11.35
C GLY A 33 -1.69 -8.10 -10.10
N GLU A 34 -2.77 -7.87 -9.36
CA GLU A 34 -2.71 -7.18 -8.07
C GLU A 34 -1.88 -7.96 -7.06
N PHE A 35 -2.11 -9.28 -7.00
CA PHE A 35 -1.35 -10.16 -6.13
C PHE A 35 0.16 -10.15 -6.46
N GLU A 36 0.53 -10.30 -7.73
CA GLU A 36 1.93 -10.29 -8.18
C GLU A 36 2.64 -8.99 -7.80
N ARG A 37 2.01 -7.85 -8.02
CA ARG A 37 2.57 -6.54 -7.62
C ARG A 37 2.74 -6.42 -6.11
N ALA A 38 1.78 -6.90 -5.33
CA ALA A 38 1.87 -6.89 -3.88
C ALA A 38 2.99 -7.82 -3.39
N GLN A 39 3.10 -9.00 -3.97
CA GLN A 39 4.15 -9.98 -3.66
C GLN A 39 5.56 -9.43 -3.97
N GLU A 40 5.73 -8.79 -5.13
CA GLU A 40 7.00 -8.13 -5.49
C GLU A 40 7.34 -6.99 -4.52
N ASN A 41 6.35 -6.18 -4.12
CA ASN A 41 6.57 -5.10 -3.18
C ASN A 41 6.98 -5.62 -1.80
N LEU A 42 6.34 -6.67 -1.30
CA LEU A 42 6.72 -7.32 -0.05
C LEU A 42 8.14 -7.89 -0.12
N MET A 43 8.49 -8.55 -1.23
CA MET A 43 9.84 -9.07 -1.43
C MET A 43 10.89 -7.96 -1.41
N ARG A 44 10.64 -6.85 -2.11
CA ARG A 44 11.55 -5.70 -2.11
C ARG A 44 11.66 -5.03 -0.74
N GLN A 45 10.59 -5.03 0.06
CA GLN A 45 10.65 -4.55 1.44
C GLN A 45 11.54 -5.45 2.30
N ALA A 46 11.37 -6.76 2.21
CA ALA A 46 12.19 -7.71 2.94
C ALA A 46 13.68 -7.60 2.54
N GLU A 47 13.98 -7.49 1.25
CA GLU A 47 15.34 -7.24 0.74
C GLU A 47 15.96 -5.95 1.32
N ARG A 48 15.21 -4.85 1.32
CA ARG A 48 15.68 -3.56 1.87
C ARG A 48 15.89 -3.64 3.37
N SER A 49 15.00 -4.30 4.09
CA SER A 49 15.12 -4.50 5.54
C SER A 49 16.41 -5.24 5.86
N TYR A 50 16.68 -6.33 5.13
CA TYR A 50 17.91 -7.09 5.29
C TYR A 50 19.17 -6.31 4.88
N ALA A 51 19.14 -5.60 3.76
CA ALA A 51 20.26 -4.77 3.29
C ALA A 51 20.65 -3.70 4.32
N ASN A 52 19.65 -3.07 4.95
CA ASN A 52 19.83 -1.99 5.94
C ASN A 52 19.88 -2.50 7.39
N ARG A 53 20.07 -3.79 7.62
CA ARG A 53 20.01 -4.40 8.97
C ARG A 53 20.96 -3.79 9.99
N ASN A 54 22.10 -3.24 9.53
CA ASN A 54 23.09 -2.59 10.39
C ASN A 54 22.82 -1.11 10.64
N ASP A 55 21.87 -0.50 9.88
CA ASP A 55 21.52 0.92 9.95
C ASP A 55 20.15 1.14 10.61
N ARG A 56 19.64 0.14 11.32
CA ARG A 56 18.36 0.19 12.01
C ARG A 56 18.37 1.24 13.12
N ARG A 57 17.25 1.95 13.24
CA ARG A 57 17.08 2.98 14.28
C ARG A 57 16.69 2.34 15.62
N ASN A 58 17.06 3.00 16.71
CA ASN A 58 16.77 2.51 18.07
C ASN A 58 15.27 2.26 18.32
N ASN A 59 14.38 3.08 17.75
CA ASN A 59 12.94 2.90 17.90
C ASN A 59 12.42 1.61 17.27
N GLU A 60 13.05 1.09 16.21
CA GLU A 60 12.69 -0.19 15.57
C GLU A 60 12.99 -1.35 16.52
N PHE A 61 14.15 -1.33 17.19
CA PHE A 61 14.48 -2.31 18.22
C PHE A 61 13.52 -2.25 19.40
N VAL A 62 13.16 -1.05 19.85
CA VAL A 62 12.19 -0.88 20.94
C VAL A 62 10.84 -1.51 20.58
N GLN A 63 10.34 -1.30 19.35
CA GLN A 63 9.09 -1.92 18.91
C GLN A 63 9.19 -3.45 18.85
N THR A 64 10.31 -3.99 18.39
CA THR A 64 10.56 -5.43 18.38
C THR A 64 10.51 -6.01 19.80
N TYR A 65 11.18 -5.38 20.75
CA TYR A 65 11.18 -5.82 22.15
C TYR A 65 9.82 -5.69 22.82
N LEU A 66 9.08 -4.61 22.55
CA LEU A 66 7.73 -4.43 23.05
C LEU A 66 6.77 -5.48 22.50
N ASN A 67 6.85 -5.78 21.21
CA ASN A 67 6.03 -6.81 20.58
C ASN A 67 6.37 -8.20 21.13
N ASN A 68 7.64 -8.50 21.36
CA ASN A 68 8.04 -9.74 22.00
C ASN A 68 7.47 -9.84 23.41
N TYR A 69 7.65 -8.80 24.24
CA TYR A 69 7.20 -8.80 25.63
C TYR A 69 5.67 -8.86 25.75
N GLN A 70 4.94 -8.04 24.96
CA GLN A 70 3.49 -7.91 25.10
C GLN A 70 2.71 -9.01 24.36
N LYS A 71 3.23 -9.48 23.24
CA LYS A 71 2.53 -10.37 22.31
C LYS A 71 3.21 -11.72 22.12
N ASN A 72 4.31 -11.95 22.83
CA ASN A 72 5.15 -13.14 22.68
C ASN A 72 5.59 -13.41 21.22
N GLN A 73 5.80 -12.34 20.45
CA GLN A 73 6.30 -12.46 19.09
C GLN A 73 7.77 -12.87 19.08
N PRO A 74 8.19 -13.82 18.23
CA PRO A 74 9.58 -14.19 18.11
C PRO A 74 10.44 -13.00 17.61
N MET A 75 11.71 -12.99 18.02
CA MET A 75 12.71 -12.00 17.59
C MET A 75 13.86 -12.73 16.89
N PRO A 76 13.67 -13.17 15.64
CA PRO A 76 14.77 -13.77 14.90
C PRO A 76 15.87 -12.74 14.61
N ASP A 77 17.08 -13.22 14.36
CA ASP A 77 18.10 -12.37 13.77
C ASP A 77 17.74 -12.00 12.32
N ALA A 78 18.41 -10.99 11.77
CA ALA A 78 18.05 -10.43 10.47
C ALA A 78 18.22 -11.43 9.31
N GLU A 79 19.16 -12.38 9.41
CA GLU A 79 19.35 -13.44 8.43
C GLU A 79 18.17 -14.41 8.44
N THR A 80 17.79 -14.87 9.63
CA THR A 80 16.65 -15.78 9.82
C THR A 80 15.35 -15.11 9.39
N GLU A 81 15.15 -13.83 9.75
CA GLU A 81 13.99 -13.04 9.32
C GLU A 81 13.89 -12.97 7.79
N TRP A 82 14.99 -12.64 7.12
CA TRP A 82 15.05 -12.60 5.66
C TRP A 82 14.75 -13.95 5.00
N GLN A 83 15.31 -15.04 5.52
CA GLN A 83 15.07 -16.39 5.00
C GLN A 83 13.61 -16.81 5.15
N LEU A 84 13.01 -16.55 6.31
CA LEU A 84 11.60 -16.84 6.58
C LEU A 84 10.68 -16.00 5.70
N ASP A 85 10.89 -14.69 5.64
CA ASP A 85 10.07 -13.78 4.84
C ASP A 85 10.12 -14.15 3.36
N SER A 86 11.32 -14.37 2.82
CA SER A 86 11.49 -14.77 1.41
C SER A 86 10.80 -16.08 1.09
N MET A 87 10.87 -17.05 2.00
CA MET A 87 10.20 -18.35 1.84
C MET A 87 8.67 -18.17 1.90
N LEU A 88 8.16 -17.50 2.92
CA LEU A 88 6.73 -17.31 3.13
C LEU A 88 6.09 -16.50 2.01
N ILE A 89 6.72 -15.41 1.58
CA ILE A 89 6.22 -14.57 0.48
C ILE A 89 6.10 -15.40 -0.81
N LYS A 90 7.09 -16.26 -1.12
CA LYS A 90 7.07 -17.12 -2.31
C LYS A 90 6.01 -18.23 -2.24
N MET A 91 5.63 -18.67 -1.04
CA MET A 91 4.61 -19.70 -0.85
C MET A 91 3.18 -19.17 -1.00
N LEU A 92 2.98 -17.86 -0.87
CA LEU A 92 1.66 -17.25 -1.04
C LEU A 92 1.21 -17.38 -2.50
N ASN A 93 -0.11 -17.48 -2.67
CA ASN A 93 -0.77 -17.41 -3.96
C ASN A 93 -2.08 -16.63 -3.84
N VAL A 94 -2.63 -16.20 -4.96
CA VAL A 94 -3.84 -15.37 -5.01
C VAL A 94 -5.05 -16.07 -4.40
N ASP A 95 -5.16 -17.39 -4.57
CA ASP A 95 -6.31 -18.16 -4.05
C ASP A 95 -6.33 -18.18 -2.51
N ALA A 96 -5.18 -18.36 -1.89
CA ALA A 96 -5.03 -18.29 -0.43
C ALA A 96 -5.37 -16.89 0.11
N VAL A 97 -4.92 -15.84 -0.57
CA VAL A 97 -5.24 -14.45 -0.21
C VAL A 97 -6.74 -14.18 -0.36
N ASN A 98 -7.36 -14.64 -1.44
CA ASN A 98 -8.78 -14.48 -1.67
C ASN A 98 -9.63 -15.29 -0.68
N ALA A 99 -9.20 -16.49 -0.31
CA ALA A 99 -9.85 -17.27 0.74
C ALA A 99 -9.80 -16.54 2.09
N PHE A 100 -8.67 -15.95 2.45
CA PHE A 100 -8.53 -15.14 3.65
C PHE A 100 -9.38 -13.86 3.60
N ALA A 101 -9.40 -13.16 2.46
CA ALA A 101 -10.24 -11.98 2.26
C ALA A 101 -11.72 -12.28 2.49
N LYS A 102 -12.23 -13.39 1.96
CA LYS A 102 -13.61 -13.84 2.17
C LYS A 102 -13.95 -14.15 3.64
N GLN A 103 -12.98 -14.60 4.41
CA GLN A 103 -13.16 -14.87 5.84
C GLN A 103 -13.11 -13.60 6.69
N THR A 104 -12.43 -12.57 6.25
CA THR A 104 -12.17 -11.34 7.02
C THR A 104 -13.04 -10.16 6.63
N ILE A 105 -13.43 -10.06 5.34
CA ILE A 105 -14.30 -8.99 4.85
C ILE A 105 -15.75 -9.45 4.95
N LEU A 106 -16.32 -9.28 6.12
CA LEU A 106 -17.69 -9.70 6.41
C LEU A 106 -18.68 -8.53 6.26
N PRO A 107 -19.94 -8.79 5.88
CA PRO A 107 -20.98 -7.77 5.83
C PRO A 107 -21.44 -7.31 7.21
N THR A 108 -21.04 -8.02 8.25
CA THR A 108 -21.37 -7.76 9.66
C THR A 108 -20.12 -7.49 10.47
N ASN A 109 -20.30 -7.00 11.71
CA ASN A 109 -19.19 -6.72 12.62
C ASN A 109 -18.18 -5.71 12.06
N GLN A 110 -18.70 -4.61 11.51
CA GLN A 110 -17.91 -3.53 10.92
C GLN A 110 -17.91 -2.33 11.86
N VAL A 111 -16.76 -1.67 11.95
CA VAL A 111 -16.63 -0.37 12.63
C VAL A 111 -16.25 0.66 11.58
N ILE A 112 -17.02 1.73 11.50
CA ILE A 112 -16.79 2.86 10.59
C ILE A 112 -16.35 4.04 11.44
N VAL A 113 -15.17 4.58 11.14
CA VAL A 113 -14.62 5.76 11.82
C VAL A 113 -14.39 6.85 10.77
N ILE A 114 -14.96 8.03 11.03
CA ILE A 114 -14.79 9.20 10.19
C ILE A 114 -14.13 10.29 11.03
N ASN A 115 -12.98 10.77 10.56
CA ASN A 115 -12.28 11.90 11.14
C ASN A 115 -12.34 13.07 10.17
N ALA A 116 -12.92 14.18 10.60
CA ALA A 116 -13.01 15.40 9.82
C ALA A 116 -12.63 16.60 10.68
N PRO A 117 -11.95 17.62 10.13
CA PRO A 117 -11.78 18.88 10.83
C PRO A 117 -13.12 19.62 10.93
N GLU A 118 -13.38 20.26 12.06
CA GLU A 118 -14.44 21.25 12.16
C GLU A 118 -14.06 22.49 11.35
N LYS A 119 -14.79 22.72 10.26
CA LYS A 119 -14.54 23.85 9.36
C LYS A 119 -15.86 24.51 8.98
N GLU A 120 -15.93 25.83 9.09
CA GLU A 120 -17.12 26.59 8.73
C GLU A 120 -17.50 26.36 7.25
N GLY A 121 -18.76 26.07 7.00
CA GLY A 121 -19.28 25.79 5.65
C GLY A 121 -18.99 24.38 5.11
N VAL A 122 -18.34 23.51 5.86
CA VAL A 122 -18.09 22.11 5.48
C VAL A 122 -18.95 21.19 6.34
N ALA A 123 -19.97 20.58 5.72
CA ALA A 123 -20.81 19.60 6.42
C ALA A 123 -20.11 18.25 6.54
N THR A 124 -20.12 17.70 7.75
CA THR A 124 -19.73 16.30 7.98
C THR A 124 -20.98 15.43 7.87
N PRO A 125 -20.94 14.30 7.13
CA PRO A 125 -22.08 13.40 7.00
C PRO A 125 -22.45 12.80 8.37
N THR A 126 -23.75 12.63 8.60
CA THR A 126 -24.27 11.99 9.80
C THR A 126 -24.05 10.47 9.77
N ALA A 127 -24.20 9.82 10.92
CA ALA A 127 -24.10 8.37 11.00
C ALA A 127 -25.17 7.67 10.13
N GLU A 128 -26.40 8.22 10.10
CA GLU A 128 -27.52 7.73 9.28
C GLU A 128 -27.20 7.82 7.79
N GLU A 129 -26.63 8.94 7.33
CA GLU A 129 -26.22 9.11 5.94
C GLU A 129 -25.13 8.10 5.53
N ILE A 130 -24.16 7.89 6.39
CA ILE A 130 -23.09 6.89 6.16
C ILE A 130 -23.64 5.47 6.10
N LEU A 131 -24.55 5.13 7.00
CA LEU A 131 -25.20 3.80 7.00
C LEU A 131 -26.09 3.62 5.76
N ALA A 132 -26.79 4.66 5.33
CA ALA A 132 -27.57 4.63 4.09
C ALA A 132 -26.68 4.40 2.84
N ILE A 133 -25.53 5.05 2.78
CA ILE A 133 -24.53 4.82 1.71
C ILE A 133 -24.04 3.37 1.74
N ARG A 134 -23.68 2.85 2.90
CA ARG A 134 -23.28 1.44 3.08
C ARG A 134 -24.33 0.49 2.52
N ASP A 135 -25.58 0.66 2.93
CA ASP A 135 -26.68 -0.24 2.55
C ASP A 135 -27.00 -0.14 1.06
N LYS A 136 -26.94 1.07 0.50
CA LYS A 136 -27.07 1.33 -0.94
C LYS A 136 -26.00 0.57 -1.73
N VAL A 137 -24.73 0.69 -1.34
CA VAL A 137 -23.63 0.02 -2.04
C VAL A 137 -23.70 -1.49 -1.86
N ALA A 138 -24.04 -1.97 -0.67
CA ALA A 138 -24.20 -3.41 -0.40
C ALA A 138 -25.30 -4.04 -1.26
N ALA A 139 -26.37 -3.30 -1.57
CA ALA A 139 -27.47 -3.71 -2.42
C ALA A 139 -27.22 -3.51 -3.94
N SER A 140 -26.20 -2.71 -4.30
CA SER A 140 -25.90 -2.41 -5.70
C SER A 140 -25.18 -3.53 -6.41
N GLU A 141 -25.29 -3.57 -7.73
CA GLU A 141 -24.41 -4.37 -8.58
C GLU A 141 -23.05 -3.65 -8.67
N VAL A 142 -21.98 -4.37 -8.34
CA VAL A 142 -20.61 -3.93 -8.55
C VAL A 142 -19.94 -4.85 -9.55
N THR A 143 -19.13 -4.29 -10.43
CA THR A 143 -18.36 -5.06 -11.41
C THR A 143 -17.01 -5.45 -10.83
N ALA A 144 -16.48 -6.61 -11.24
CA ALA A 144 -15.14 -7.02 -10.87
C ALA A 144 -14.10 -5.97 -11.34
N TYR A 145 -13.00 -5.88 -10.62
CA TYR A 145 -11.89 -5.05 -11.05
C TYR A 145 -11.22 -5.65 -12.29
N GLU A 146 -11.00 -4.82 -13.31
CA GLU A 146 -10.25 -5.17 -14.51
C GLU A 146 -8.82 -4.62 -14.39
N ASP A 147 -7.85 -5.51 -14.44
CA ASP A 147 -6.44 -5.15 -14.34
C ASP A 147 -5.87 -4.80 -15.74
N ASN A 148 -5.90 -3.52 -16.05
CA ASN A 148 -5.43 -2.97 -17.33
C ASN A 148 -3.96 -2.49 -17.26
N VAL A 149 -3.13 -3.12 -16.44
CA VAL A 149 -1.73 -2.73 -16.30
C VAL A 149 -0.95 -3.07 -17.57
N VAL A 150 -0.32 -2.05 -18.14
CA VAL A 150 0.62 -2.19 -19.25
C VAL A 150 1.86 -2.93 -18.74
N LYS A 151 2.15 -4.10 -19.32
CA LYS A 151 3.32 -4.93 -18.97
C LYS A 151 4.57 -4.59 -19.77
N GLU A 152 4.46 -3.67 -20.71
CA GLU A 152 5.58 -3.24 -21.52
C GLU A 152 6.59 -2.42 -20.69
N PRO A 153 7.89 -2.60 -20.91
CA PRO A 153 8.90 -1.82 -20.23
C PRO A 153 8.75 -0.34 -20.59
N LEU A 154 9.01 0.55 -19.61
CA LEU A 154 8.89 2.01 -19.78
C LEU A 154 9.72 2.54 -20.98
N ILE A 155 10.82 1.87 -21.26
CA ILE A 155 11.68 2.13 -22.42
C ILE A 155 11.67 0.87 -23.26
N ALA A 156 11.27 1.00 -24.54
CA ALA A 156 11.23 -0.14 -25.44
C ALA A 156 12.60 -0.80 -25.56
N GLU A 157 12.62 -2.12 -25.63
CA GLU A 157 13.85 -2.90 -25.79
C GLU A 157 14.60 -2.48 -27.05
N GLY A 158 15.90 -2.27 -26.95
CA GLY A 158 16.71 -1.77 -28.07
C GLY A 158 16.73 -0.24 -28.24
N THR A 159 16.03 0.52 -27.40
CA THR A 159 16.09 1.99 -27.43
C THR A 159 17.46 2.48 -26.98
N VAL A 160 18.20 3.10 -27.87
CA VAL A 160 19.48 3.75 -27.56
C VAL A 160 19.20 5.11 -26.95
N LEU A 161 19.39 5.25 -25.65
CA LEU A 161 19.29 6.54 -24.97
C LEU A 161 20.53 7.38 -25.30
N LYS A 162 20.34 8.49 -26.01
CA LYS A 162 21.39 9.48 -26.21
C LYS A 162 21.37 10.48 -25.07
N GLY A 163 22.42 10.47 -24.25
CA GLY A 163 22.59 11.49 -23.22
C GLY A 163 22.78 12.90 -23.89
N SER A 164 22.32 13.93 -23.18
CA SER A 164 22.62 15.31 -23.60
C SER A 164 24.10 15.59 -23.39
N PRO A 165 24.78 16.24 -24.35
CA PRO A 165 26.17 16.64 -24.15
C PRO A 165 26.27 17.69 -23.05
N VAL A 166 27.29 17.57 -22.21
CA VAL A 166 27.60 18.60 -21.21
C VAL A 166 28.08 19.85 -21.93
N LYS A 167 27.31 20.96 -21.84
CA LYS A 167 27.62 22.24 -22.45
C LYS A 167 28.58 23.08 -21.62
N LYS A 168 28.49 22.97 -20.31
CA LYS A 168 29.31 23.73 -19.36
C LYS A 168 29.54 22.89 -18.10
N THR A 169 30.77 22.96 -17.60
CA THR A 169 31.15 22.38 -16.31
C THR A 169 31.67 23.49 -15.40
N VAL A 170 31.13 23.61 -14.20
CA VAL A 170 31.61 24.55 -13.18
C VAL A 170 31.97 23.76 -11.93
N GLU A 171 33.19 23.93 -11.46
CA GLU A 171 33.62 23.34 -10.17
C GLU A 171 33.47 24.36 -9.05
N ASP A 172 32.74 24.02 -8.03
CA ASP A 172 32.71 24.75 -6.77
C ASP A 172 33.66 24.07 -5.78
N LYS A 173 34.82 24.67 -5.60
CA LYS A 173 35.87 24.16 -4.71
C LYS A 173 35.53 24.28 -3.24
N GLN A 174 34.62 25.20 -2.85
CA GLN A 174 34.21 25.37 -1.45
C GLN A 174 33.25 24.26 -1.04
N LEU A 175 32.36 23.85 -1.93
CA LEU A 175 31.38 22.79 -1.67
C LEU A 175 31.84 21.41 -2.15
N GLY A 176 32.96 21.33 -2.90
CA GLY A 176 33.44 20.08 -3.49
C GLY A 176 32.46 19.47 -4.51
N THR A 177 31.68 20.32 -5.20
CA THR A 177 30.66 19.91 -6.15
C THR A 177 31.03 20.29 -7.56
N THR A 178 30.58 19.50 -8.54
CA THR A 178 30.70 19.81 -9.98
C THR A 178 29.31 19.99 -10.56
N GLU A 179 29.03 21.17 -11.10
CA GLU A 179 27.78 21.49 -11.78
C GLU A 179 27.93 21.28 -13.28
N TRP A 180 27.04 20.52 -13.88
CA TRP A 180 26.96 20.31 -15.32
C TRP A 180 25.70 20.98 -15.87
N THR A 181 25.87 21.80 -16.91
CA THR A 181 24.76 22.28 -17.72
C THR A 181 24.63 21.38 -18.96
N LEU A 182 23.47 20.78 -19.17
CA LEU A 182 23.13 19.89 -20.27
C LEU A 182 22.45 20.65 -21.42
#